data_20f92a1e6b418fc1be969163defae760
#
_entry.id   20f92a1e6b418fc1be969163defae760
#
_cell.length_a   1.000
_cell.length_b   1.000
_cell.length_c   1.000
_cell.angle_alpha   90.00
_cell.angle_beta   90.00
_cell.angle_gamma   90.00
#
_symmetry.space_group_name_H-M   'P 1'
#
loop_
_entity.id
_entity.type
_entity.pdbx_description
1 polymer ?
#
loop_
_entity_poly.entity_id
_entity_poly.type
_entity_poly.pdbx_seq_one_letter_code
_entity_poly.pdbx_strand_id
1 'polypeptide(L)'
;VLADAYNYAYLFTGNVLILFGGLGGPFHSATVATLNPRKDDPKSGVFITQVMVATGIVLTILAIAVCLLAPALVQLIAGDYGANAKVHELFAGQMIYQIRVMSPLITIAGLIGVTYGILNVYNKLFWPSLSPSIASLAIVAVLICFPDPNSSVPLAVGTLIGAFGQLFAQLPGMFQCNLRFRFSMKPAEGLREYLSILWPAIIGTSIGQLTVYVDSFFCTKMEPGSWTAISNANRLIQLPLGVLITAMLVPILPRFSDLATANKPEDVKKEFRRALNFLWFLSMPLTMILLVIPKPLVAALYQRVNWTARDTDLVVTALAFLAPSIVIYIGRDLITRVFYAYKDSKSPYYVGMAAILLKAILDFYFVMQLHMGVGGISLATTLITVFNFSCLAFLLRRKIGRLGASQLVKPFVIMLVASILAGVCTFYGYQVLAPVIGSFGRSLHLLGLLGVIGIASGVGLLVYTGVCMAFKLEEPYMLLRRVKLLPPKPPSTDLES
;
A
#
# COMPACT_ATOMS: atom_id res chain seq x y z
N VAL A 1 21.03 10.64 -4.16
CA VAL A 1 20.88 10.87 -5.62
C VAL A 1 20.54 9.58 -6.36
N LEU A 2 21.38 8.53 -6.30
CA LEU A 2 21.15 7.27 -7.05
C LEU A 2 19.84 6.57 -6.63
N ALA A 3 19.56 6.49 -5.31
CA ALA A 3 18.33 5.92 -4.79
C ALA A 3 17.10 6.73 -5.20
N ASP A 4 17.22 8.07 -5.22
CA ASP A 4 16.15 8.94 -5.72
C ASP A 4 15.91 8.70 -7.21
N ALA A 5 16.97 8.66 -8.04
CA ALA A 5 16.85 8.41 -9.47
C ALA A 5 16.07 7.10 -9.75
N TYR A 6 16.38 6.04 -9.00
CA TYR A 6 15.64 4.78 -9.08
C TYR A 6 14.17 4.92 -8.63
N ASN A 7 13.93 5.53 -7.47
CA ASN A 7 12.58 5.67 -6.94
C ASN A 7 11.70 6.56 -7.84
N TYR A 8 12.27 7.59 -8.46
CA TYR A 8 11.57 8.39 -9.47
C TYR A 8 11.33 7.61 -10.78
N ALA A 9 12.32 6.88 -11.28
CA ALA A 9 12.13 6.03 -12.46
C ALA A 9 11.08 4.94 -12.21
N TYR A 10 11.09 4.35 -11.01
CA TYR A 10 10.11 3.36 -10.56
C TYR A 10 8.69 3.93 -10.49
N LEU A 11 8.53 5.22 -10.21
CA LEU A 11 7.22 5.89 -10.21
C LEU A 11 6.52 5.78 -11.58
N PHE A 12 7.29 5.90 -12.68
CA PHE A 12 6.74 5.85 -14.04
C PHE A 12 6.57 4.43 -14.59
N THR A 13 7.38 3.51 -14.14
CA THR A 13 7.45 2.17 -14.74
C THR A 13 7.04 1.09 -13.74
N GLY A 14 7.56 1.13 -12.53
CA GLY A 14 7.32 0.13 -11.50
C GLY A 14 5.95 0.25 -10.83
N ASN A 15 5.46 1.47 -10.60
CA ASN A 15 4.11 1.66 -10.06
C ASN A 15 3.04 1.13 -11.02
N VAL A 16 3.31 1.13 -12.32
CA VAL A 16 2.44 0.51 -13.32
C VAL A 16 2.30 -0.99 -13.08
N LEU A 17 3.37 -1.66 -12.62
CA LEU A 17 3.32 -3.07 -12.24
C LEU A 17 2.35 -3.32 -11.07
N ILE A 18 2.35 -2.46 -10.08
CA ILE A 18 1.43 -2.54 -8.94
C ILE A 18 -0.01 -2.23 -9.38
N LEU A 19 -0.16 -1.20 -10.20
CA LEU A 19 -1.45 -0.69 -10.65
C LEU A 19 -2.15 -1.67 -11.61
N PHE A 20 -1.45 -2.12 -12.64
CA PHE A 20 -2.00 -2.95 -13.72
C PHE A 20 -1.86 -4.44 -13.44
N GLY A 21 -0.73 -4.86 -12.86
CA GLY A 21 -0.39 -6.25 -12.59
C GLY A 21 -0.84 -6.77 -11.22
N GLY A 22 -1.46 -5.93 -10.38
CA GLY A 22 -1.92 -6.33 -9.05
C GLY A 22 -3.20 -7.14 -9.05
N LEU A 23 -3.41 -7.98 -8.01
CA LEU A 23 -4.69 -8.60 -7.71
C LEU A 23 -5.73 -7.49 -7.43
N GLY A 24 -6.85 -7.50 -8.16
CA GLY A 24 -7.86 -6.43 -8.09
C GLY A 24 -7.55 -5.21 -8.96
N GLY A 25 -6.45 -5.20 -9.71
CA GLY A 25 -6.14 -4.18 -10.71
C GLY A 25 -7.13 -4.20 -11.89
N PRO A 26 -7.08 -3.18 -12.77
CA PRO A 26 -8.04 -3.03 -13.86
C PRO A 26 -8.05 -4.21 -14.83
N PHE A 27 -6.88 -4.70 -15.23
CA PHE A 27 -6.77 -5.86 -16.14
C PHE A 27 -7.29 -7.15 -15.49
N HIS A 28 -6.95 -7.38 -14.21
CA HIS A 28 -7.49 -8.51 -13.44
C HIS A 28 -9.02 -8.43 -13.36
N SER A 29 -9.56 -7.30 -12.94
CA SER A 29 -11.00 -7.12 -12.70
C SER A 29 -11.80 -7.25 -14.00
N ALA A 30 -11.35 -6.64 -15.10
CA ALA A 30 -11.98 -6.74 -16.40
C ALA A 30 -11.95 -8.19 -16.91
N THR A 31 -10.81 -8.89 -16.75
CA THR A 31 -10.69 -10.30 -17.16
C THR A 31 -11.61 -11.19 -16.37
N VAL A 32 -11.67 -11.06 -15.04
CA VAL A 32 -12.59 -11.87 -14.21
C VAL A 32 -14.04 -11.62 -14.58
N ALA A 33 -14.46 -10.37 -14.71
CA ALA A 33 -15.84 -10.01 -15.00
C ALA A 33 -16.33 -10.56 -16.35
N THR A 34 -15.47 -10.55 -17.38
CA THR A 34 -15.85 -10.95 -18.74
C THR A 34 -15.63 -12.44 -19.02
N LEU A 35 -14.60 -13.04 -18.41
CA LEU A 35 -14.26 -14.45 -18.63
C LEU A 35 -15.12 -15.39 -17.77
N ASN A 36 -15.48 -15.01 -16.55
CA ASN A 36 -16.21 -15.88 -15.64
C ASN A 36 -17.55 -16.39 -16.22
N PRO A 37 -18.39 -15.56 -16.88
CA PRO A 37 -19.61 -16.04 -17.56
C PRO A 37 -19.35 -16.96 -18.77
N ARG A 38 -18.13 -16.90 -19.33
CA ARG A 38 -17.71 -17.63 -20.54
C ARG A 38 -16.70 -18.73 -20.26
N LYS A 39 -16.53 -19.09 -18.99
CA LYS A 39 -15.51 -20.02 -18.52
C LYS A 39 -15.53 -21.37 -19.27
N ASP A 40 -16.73 -21.90 -19.52
CA ASP A 40 -16.95 -23.21 -20.12
C ASP A 40 -17.21 -23.14 -21.65
N ASP A 41 -17.11 -21.92 -22.25
CA ASP A 41 -17.28 -21.75 -23.70
C ASP A 41 -16.02 -22.20 -24.45
N PRO A 42 -16.13 -23.06 -25.46
CA PRO A 42 -15.01 -23.46 -26.33
C PRO A 42 -14.31 -22.26 -27.01
N LYS A 43 -14.99 -21.11 -27.15
CA LYS A 43 -14.45 -19.88 -27.73
C LYS A 43 -13.67 -19.01 -26.72
N SER A 44 -13.67 -19.34 -25.42
CA SER A 44 -12.97 -18.59 -24.39
C SER A 44 -11.46 -18.47 -24.67
N GLY A 45 -10.86 -19.52 -25.29
CA GLY A 45 -9.46 -19.49 -25.68
C GLY A 45 -9.13 -18.44 -26.76
N VAL A 46 -10.05 -18.16 -27.68
CA VAL A 46 -9.91 -17.09 -28.69
C VAL A 46 -10.00 -15.72 -27.99
N PHE A 47 -10.97 -15.54 -27.11
CA PHE A 47 -11.15 -14.31 -26.33
C PHE A 47 -9.89 -13.97 -25.51
N ILE A 48 -9.40 -14.94 -24.74
CA ILE A 48 -8.19 -14.78 -23.91
C ILE A 48 -6.98 -14.43 -24.76
N THR A 49 -6.78 -15.14 -25.90
CA THR A 49 -5.67 -14.86 -26.81
C THR A 49 -5.72 -13.44 -27.33
N GLN A 50 -6.90 -12.97 -27.76
CA GLN A 50 -7.06 -11.60 -28.24
C GLN A 50 -6.82 -10.55 -27.15
N VAL A 51 -7.33 -10.77 -25.93
CA VAL A 51 -7.08 -9.88 -24.80
C VAL A 51 -5.59 -9.81 -24.46
N MET A 52 -4.89 -10.95 -24.39
CA MET A 52 -3.45 -10.98 -24.11
C MET A 52 -2.64 -10.29 -25.21
N VAL A 53 -2.94 -10.58 -26.49
CA VAL A 53 -2.22 -9.98 -27.63
C VAL A 53 -2.49 -8.48 -27.71
N ALA A 54 -3.76 -8.06 -27.60
CA ALA A 54 -4.12 -6.63 -27.62
C ALA A 54 -3.47 -5.86 -26.45
N THR A 55 -3.53 -6.42 -25.24
CA THR A 55 -2.85 -5.85 -24.06
C THR A 55 -1.34 -5.76 -24.30
N GLY A 56 -0.72 -6.84 -24.80
CA GLY A 56 0.69 -6.86 -25.12
C GLY A 56 1.08 -5.78 -26.14
N ILE A 57 0.36 -5.67 -27.25
CA ILE A 57 0.66 -4.67 -28.30
C ILE A 57 0.47 -3.24 -27.78
N VAL A 58 -0.68 -2.93 -27.19
CA VAL A 58 -1.00 -1.58 -26.72
C VAL A 58 -0.01 -1.11 -25.66
N LEU A 59 0.28 -1.96 -24.67
CA LEU A 59 1.20 -1.60 -23.60
C LEU A 59 2.67 -1.62 -24.06
N THR A 60 3.03 -2.40 -25.09
CA THR A 60 4.37 -2.32 -25.70
C THR A 60 4.55 -1.00 -26.43
N ILE A 61 3.54 -0.53 -27.17
CA ILE A 61 3.56 0.79 -27.81
C ILE A 61 3.73 1.88 -26.73
N LEU A 62 2.99 1.78 -25.63
CA LEU A 62 3.12 2.70 -24.50
C LEU A 62 4.52 2.61 -23.87
N ALA A 63 5.06 1.42 -23.67
CA ALA A 63 6.40 1.21 -23.13
C ALA A 63 7.48 1.83 -24.02
N ILE A 64 7.37 1.66 -25.35
CA ILE A 64 8.26 2.31 -26.32
C ILE A 64 8.12 3.82 -26.27
N ALA A 65 6.90 4.35 -26.21
CA ALA A 65 6.67 5.79 -26.06
C ALA A 65 7.31 6.34 -24.78
N VAL A 66 7.16 5.69 -23.63
CA VAL A 66 7.80 6.08 -22.36
C VAL A 66 9.32 5.99 -22.47
N CYS A 67 9.86 4.95 -23.12
CA CYS A 67 11.30 4.81 -23.36
C CYS A 67 11.88 5.95 -24.21
N LEU A 68 11.20 6.33 -25.28
CA LEU A 68 11.63 7.41 -26.18
C LEU A 68 11.44 8.79 -25.52
N LEU A 69 10.35 9.00 -24.82
CA LEU A 69 10.02 10.25 -24.13
C LEU A 69 10.72 10.40 -22.78
N ALA A 70 11.52 9.43 -22.33
CA ALA A 70 12.18 9.46 -21.03
C ALA A 70 12.95 10.76 -20.75
N PRO A 71 13.73 11.38 -21.71
CA PRO A 71 14.37 12.65 -21.46
C PRO A 71 13.39 13.80 -21.19
N ALA A 72 12.30 13.86 -21.96
CA ALA A 72 11.26 14.88 -21.78
C ALA A 72 10.50 14.71 -20.46
N LEU A 73 10.19 13.47 -20.07
CA LEU A 73 9.58 13.14 -18.78
C LEU A 73 10.46 13.56 -17.60
N VAL A 74 11.76 13.30 -17.70
CA VAL A 74 12.73 13.69 -16.66
C VAL A 74 12.83 15.21 -16.57
N GLN A 75 12.92 15.91 -17.69
CA GLN A 75 12.97 17.36 -17.72
C GLN A 75 11.70 18.00 -17.16
N LEU A 76 10.53 17.46 -17.47
CA LEU A 76 9.24 17.96 -16.96
C LEU A 76 9.11 17.84 -15.44
N ILE A 77 9.61 16.74 -14.85
CA ILE A 77 9.35 16.41 -13.46
C ILE A 77 10.52 16.82 -12.57
N ALA A 78 11.73 16.64 -13.05
CA ALA A 78 12.95 16.78 -12.27
C ALA A 78 13.89 17.86 -12.81
N GLY A 79 13.37 18.78 -13.63
CA GLY A 79 14.15 19.86 -14.24
C GLY A 79 14.91 20.73 -13.24
N ASP A 80 14.40 20.83 -12.01
CA ASP A 80 15.00 21.62 -10.92
C ASP A 80 15.62 20.76 -9.80
N TYR A 81 15.84 19.45 -10.04
CA TYR A 81 16.39 18.58 -9.01
C TYR A 81 17.86 18.92 -8.69
N GLY A 82 18.14 19.29 -7.43
CA GLY A 82 19.48 19.54 -6.90
C GLY A 82 20.01 20.95 -7.18
N ALA A 83 20.71 21.51 -6.20
CA ALA A 83 21.27 22.87 -6.25
C ALA A 83 22.48 23.00 -7.20
N ASN A 84 23.14 21.89 -7.57
CA ASN A 84 24.37 21.86 -8.37
C ASN A 84 24.14 21.18 -9.73
N ALA A 85 24.62 21.81 -10.82
CA ALA A 85 24.50 21.25 -12.16
C ALA A 85 25.03 19.81 -12.30
N LYS A 86 26.14 19.46 -11.63
CA LYS A 86 26.69 18.09 -11.62
C LYS A 86 25.76 17.07 -10.95
N VAL A 87 25.09 17.46 -9.85
CA VAL A 87 24.12 16.58 -9.17
C VAL A 87 22.89 16.36 -10.05
N HIS A 88 22.43 17.45 -10.71
CA HIS A 88 21.31 17.37 -11.64
C HIS A 88 21.63 16.47 -12.83
N GLU A 89 22.79 16.65 -13.48
CA GLU A 89 23.21 15.84 -14.63
C GLU A 89 23.32 14.36 -14.29
N LEU A 90 23.95 14.04 -13.14
CA LEU A 90 24.04 12.65 -12.66
C LEU A 90 22.66 12.05 -12.41
N PHE A 91 21.78 12.79 -11.74
CA PHE A 91 20.42 12.36 -11.43
C PHE A 91 19.60 12.12 -12.69
N ALA A 92 19.57 13.11 -13.59
CA ALA A 92 18.83 13.03 -14.85
C ALA A 92 19.33 11.91 -15.76
N GLY A 93 20.65 11.76 -15.91
CA GLY A 93 21.25 10.68 -16.69
C GLY A 93 20.88 9.30 -16.14
N GLN A 94 21.00 9.09 -14.82
CA GLN A 94 20.63 7.84 -14.18
C GLN A 94 19.13 7.56 -14.30
N MET A 95 18.28 8.55 -14.08
CA MET A 95 16.83 8.40 -14.17
C MET A 95 16.37 8.05 -15.57
N ILE A 96 16.91 8.74 -16.62
CA ILE A 96 16.61 8.42 -18.03
C ILE A 96 17.00 6.97 -18.35
N TYR A 97 18.21 6.58 -17.97
CA TYR A 97 18.69 5.20 -18.18
C TYR A 97 17.76 4.18 -17.57
N GLN A 98 17.37 4.38 -16.31
CA GLN A 98 16.52 3.45 -15.57
C GLN A 98 15.09 3.40 -16.11
N ILE A 99 14.49 4.55 -16.52
CA ILE A 99 13.19 4.56 -17.21
C ILE A 99 13.26 3.69 -18.46
N ARG A 100 14.32 3.83 -19.25
CA ARG A 100 14.50 3.02 -20.48
C ARG A 100 14.63 1.53 -20.17
N VAL A 101 15.46 1.15 -19.20
CA VAL A 101 15.64 -0.24 -18.77
C VAL A 101 14.35 -0.83 -18.24
N MET A 102 13.60 -0.06 -17.45
CA MET A 102 12.38 -0.53 -16.79
C MET A 102 11.11 -0.33 -17.63
N SER A 103 11.16 0.34 -18.80
CA SER A 103 9.97 0.57 -19.64
C SER A 103 9.21 -0.73 -20.01
N PRO A 104 9.86 -1.90 -20.26
CA PRO A 104 9.13 -3.12 -20.54
C PRO A 104 8.22 -3.60 -19.38
N LEU A 105 8.44 -3.10 -18.14
CA LEU A 105 7.56 -3.39 -17.01
C LEU A 105 6.11 -3.03 -17.31
N ILE A 106 5.87 -2.00 -18.12
CA ILE A 106 4.53 -1.55 -18.50
C ILE A 106 3.77 -2.67 -19.23
N THR A 107 4.42 -3.31 -20.19
CA THR A 107 3.84 -4.43 -20.92
C THR A 107 3.63 -5.65 -20.03
N ILE A 108 4.65 -5.99 -19.25
CA ILE A 108 4.64 -7.15 -18.35
C ILE A 108 3.54 -6.99 -17.30
N ALA A 109 3.34 -5.78 -16.76
CA ALA A 109 2.30 -5.47 -15.79
C ALA A 109 0.89 -5.82 -16.29
N GLY A 110 0.55 -5.38 -17.50
CA GLY A 110 -0.76 -5.70 -18.08
C GLY A 110 -0.95 -7.20 -18.31
N LEU A 111 0.09 -7.88 -18.80
CA LEU A 111 0.04 -9.34 -19.00
C LEU A 111 -0.11 -10.09 -17.67
N ILE A 112 0.60 -9.68 -16.61
CA ILE A 112 0.44 -10.22 -15.25
C ILE A 112 -1.01 -10.02 -14.78
N GLY A 113 -1.58 -8.82 -14.97
CA GLY A 113 -2.96 -8.54 -14.58
C GLY A 113 -3.98 -9.43 -15.30
N VAL A 114 -3.82 -9.62 -16.60
CA VAL A 114 -4.68 -10.53 -17.38
C VAL A 114 -4.53 -11.97 -16.92
N THR A 115 -3.29 -12.46 -16.77
CA THR A 115 -3.04 -13.84 -16.31
C THR A 115 -3.55 -14.08 -14.89
N TYR A 116 -3.45 -13.12 -14.00
CA TYR A 116 -4.07 -13.18 -12.67
C TYR A 116 -5.58 -13.34 -12.75
N GLY A 117 -6.22 -12.58 -13.65
CA GLY A 117 -7.67 -12.69 -13.89
C GLY A 117 -8.07 -14.08 -14.38
N ILE A 118 -7.33 -14.63 -15.33
CA ILE A 118 -7.56 -15.98 -15.86
C ILE A 118 -7.42 -17.01 -14.75
N LEU A 119 -6.29 -17.01 -14.03
CA LEU A 119 -6.02 -17.96 -12.96
C LEU A 119 -7.05 -17.88 -11.82
N ASN A 120 -7.58 -16.70 -11.55
CA ASN A 120 -8.65 -16.48 -10.57
C ASN A 120 -9.95 -17.18 -11.02
N VAL A 121 -10.37 -16.97 -12.27
CA VAL A 121 -11.60 -17.61 -12.83
C VAL A 121 -11.53 -19.14 -12.78
N TYR A 122 -10.34 -19.70 -13.02
CA TYR A 122 -10.11 -21.16 -12.95
C TYR A 122 -9.71 -21.67 -11.56
N ASN A 123 -9.79 -20.83 -10.50
CA ASN A 123 -9.44 -21.17 -9.11
C ASN A 123 -8.00 -21.68 -8.93
N LYS A 124 -7.05 -21.19 -9.72
CA LYS A 124 -5.62 -21.53 -9.64
C LYS A 124 -4.85 -20.43 -8.90
N LEU A 125 -5.28 -20.10 -7.67
CA LEU A 125 -4.80 -18.95 -6.90
C LEU A 125 -3.38 -19.10 -6.34
N PHE A 126 -2.83 -20.32 -6.29
CA PHE A 126 -1.49 -20.58 -5.76
C PHE A 126 -0.41 -19.80 -6.53
N TRP A 127 -0.43 -19.87 -7.87
CA TRP A 127 0.57 -19.24 -8.72
C TRP A 127 0.56 -17.71 -8.65
N PRO A 128 -0.60 -17.04 -8.76
CA PRO A 128 -0.69 -15.60 -8.53
C PRO A 128 -0.17 -15.15 -7.17
N SER A 129 -0.45 -15.93 -6.11
CA SER A 129 -0.04 -15.58 -4.75
C SER A 129 1.47 -15.72 -4.52
N LEU A 130 2.11 -16.69 -5.19
CA LEU A 130 3.54 -16.96 -5.07
C LEU A 130 4.38 -15.99 -5.93
N SER A 131 3.87 -15.58 -7.09
CA SER A 131 4.65 -14.89 -8.12
C SER A 131 5.28 -13.56 -7.66
N PRO A 132 4.68 -12.71 -6.77
CA PRO A 132 5.34 -11.51 -6.27
C PRO A 132 6.58 -11.81 -5.41
N SER A 133 6.57 -12.95 -4.70
CA SER A 133 7.75 -13.38 -3.92
C SER A 133 8.92 -13.73 -4.83
N ILE A 134 8.64 -14.33 -5.99
CA ILE A 134 9.66 -14.64 -7.02
C ILE A 134 10.28 -13.35 -7.57
N ALA A 135 9.47 -12.32 -7.81
CA ALA A 135 9.97 -11.01 -8.22
C ALA A 135 10.92 -10.41 -7.19
N SER A 136 10.56 -10.46 -5.91
CA SER A 136 11.40 -9.95 -4.82
C SER A 136 12.71 -10.75 -4.69
N LEU A 137 12.66 -12.07 -4.78
CA LEU A 137 13.84 -12.93 -4.74
C LEU A 137 14.79 -12.69 -5.92
N ALA A 138 14.25 -12.45 -7.12
CA ALA A 138 15.06 -12.13 -8.30
C ALA A 138 15.80 -10.80 -8.13
N ILE A 139 15.16 -9.76 -7.56
CA ILE A 139 15.83 -8.50 -7.26
C ILE A 139 16.99 -8.73 -6.29
N VAL A 140 16.76 -9.48 -5.21
CA VAL A 140 17.80 -9.79 -4.21
C VAL A 140 18.94 -10.60 -4.85
N ALA A 141 18.62 -11.58 -5.67
CA ALA A 141 19.64 -12.40 -6.37
C ALA A 141 20.53 -11.54 -7.29
N VAL A 142 19.93 -10.62 -8.08
CA VAL A 142 20.71 -9.73 -8.95
C VAL A 142 21.60 -8.80 -8.13
N LEU A 143 21.11 -8.26 -7.00
CA LEU A 143 21.93 -7.40 -6.14
C LEU A 143 23.09 -8.14 -5.46
N ILE A 144 22.92 -9.43 -5.16
CA ILE A 144 23.99 -10.28 -4.60
C ILE A 144 25.02 -10.66 -5.69
N CYS A 145 24.55 -11.01 -6.89
CA CYS A 145 25.42 -11.44 -7.98
C CYS A 145 26.21 -10.29 -8.62
N PHE A 146 25.63 -9.09 -8.63
CA PHE A 146 26.21 -7.89 -9.26
C PHE A 146 26.19 -6.70 -8.30
N PRO A 147 26.95 -6.77 -7.19
CA PRO A 147 26.99 -5.69 -6.22
C PRO A 147 27.73 -4.48 -6.80
N ASP A 148 27.02 -3.40 -7.08
CA ASP A 148 27.60 -2.11 -7.46
C ASP A 148 27.05 -1.00 -6.55
N PRO A 149 27.81 -0.61 -5.51
CA PRO A 149 27.36 0.41 -4.58
C PRO A 149 27.31 1.82 -5.20
N ASN A 150 27.93 2.03 -6.36
CA ASN A 150 28.00 3.30 -7.06
C ASN A 150 26.98 3.45 -8.19
N SER A 151 26.12 2.44 -8.38
CA SER A 151 25.10 2.43 -9.43
C SER A 151 23.79 1.85 -8.93
N SER A 152 22.68 2.42 -9.37
CA SER A 152 21.35 1.85 -9.18
C SER A 152 20.88 0.95 -10.34
N VAL A 153 21.75 0.72 -11.33
CA VAL A 153 21.46 -0.14 -12.49
C VAL A 153 21.12 -1.58 -12.10
N PRO A 154 21.87 -2.25 -11.19
CA PRO A 154 21.52 -3.60 -10.76
C PRO A 154 20.10 -3.71 -10.19
N LEU A 155 19.64 -2.66 -9.51
CA LEU A 155 18.29 -2.61 -8.94
C LEU A 155 17.22 -2.51 -10.05
N ALA A 156 17.44 -1.68 -11.07
CA ALA A 156 16.54 -1.55 -12.21
C ALA A 156 16.47 -2.85 -13.05
N VAL A 157 17.64 -3.46 -13.31
CA VAL A 157 17.73 -4.76 -14.02
C VAL A 157 17.08 -5.86 -13.19
N GLY A 158 17.36 -5.90 -11.89
CA GLY A 158 16.75 -6.87 -10.97
C GLY A 158 15.22 -6.75 -10.94
N THR A 159 14.70 -5.53 -10.97
CA THR A 159 13.25 -5.28 -11.04
C THR A 159 12.66 -5.80 -12.35
N LEU A 160 13.34 -5.60 -13.48
CA LEU A 160 12.89 -6.11 -14.78
C LEU A 160 12.92 -7.64 -14.82
N ILE A 161 14.03 -8.26 -14.39
CA ILE A 161 14.16 -9.72 -14.30
C ILE A 161 13.10 -10.29 -13.36
N GLY A 162 12.87 -9.61 -12.22
CA GLY A 162 11.84 -9.99 -11.26
C GLY A 162 10.43 -9.98 -11.85
N ALA A 163 10.09 -8.98 -12.65
CA ALA A 163 8.79 -8.92 -13.32
C ALA A 163 8.61 -10.02 -14.37
N PHE A 164 9.65 -10.34 -15.15
CA PHE A 164 9.63 -11.52 -16.02
C PHE A 164 9.46 -12.81 -15.22
N GLY A 165 10.22 -12.96 -14.13
CA GLY A 165 10.07 -14.09 -13.21
C GLY A 165 8.65 -14.23 -12.66
N GLN A 166 8.01 -13.10 -12.30
CA GLN A 166 6.63 -13.06 -11.86
C GLN A 166 5.64 -13.49 -12.94
N LEU A 167 5.85 -13.09 -14.19
CA LEU A 167 5.02 -13.50 -15.33
C LEU A 167 5.22 -15.00 -15.62
N PHE A 168 6.47 -15.47 -15.72
CA PHE A 168 6.76 -16.87 -16.00
C PHE A 168 6.30 -17.83 -14.89
N ALA A 169 6.34 -17.40 -13.63
CA ALA A 169 5.81 -18.16 -12.51
C ALA A 169 4.31 -18.48 -12.61
N GLN A 170 3.57 -17.74 -13.43
CA GLN A 170 2.14 -17.97 -13.63
C GLN A 170 1.85 -19.00 -14.75
N LEU A 171 2.82 -19.25 -15.65
CA LEU A 171 2.65 -20.18 -16.77
C LEU A 171 2.22 -21.59 -16.36
N PRO A 172 2.81 -22.23 -15.32
CA PRO A 172 2.36 -23.54 -14.89
C PRO A 172 0.86 -23.57 -14.52
N GLY A 173 0.36 -22.48 -13.88
CA GLY A 173 -1.06 -22.32 -13.60
C GLY A 173 -1.90 -22.17 -14.87
N MET A 174 -1.40 -21.42 -15.86
CA MET A 174 -2.06 -21.25 -17.16
C MET A 174 -2.19 -22.58 -17.92
N PHE A 175 -1.13 -23.41 -17.92
CA PHE A 175 -1.20 -24.76 -18.51
C PHE A 175 -2.22 -25.67 -17.83
N GLN A 176 -2.40 -25.53 -16.51
CA GLN A 176 -3.41 -26.28 -15.75
C GLN A 176 -4.86 -25.87 -16.06
N CYS A 177 -5.08 -24.72 -16.72
CA CYS A 177 -6.43 -24.28 -17.11
C CYS A 177 -6.96 -24.99 -18.37
N ASN A 178 -6.15 -25.82 -19.03
CA ASN A 178 -6.52 -26.54 -20.28
C ASN A 178 -7.07 -25.61 -21.37
N LEU A 179 -6.63 -24.37 -21.41
CA LEU A 179 -7.04 -23.36 -22.38
C LEU A 179 -6.39 -23.65 -23.74
N ARG A 180 -7.20 -23.70 -24.79
CA ARG A 180 -6.70 -23.80 -26.17
C ARG A 180 -6.53 -22.38 -26.72
N PHE A 181 -5.34 -21.81 -26.63
CA PHE A 181 -5.01 -20.55 -27.23
C PHE A 181 -5.16 -20.62 -28.76
N ARG A 182 -6.05 -19.83 -29.32
CA ARG A 182 -6.28 -19.75 -30.77
C ARG A 182 -6.36 -18.29 -31.15
N PHE A 183 -5.54 -17.90 -32.12
CA PHE A 183 -5.60 -16.56 -32.71
C PHE A 183 -6.71 -16.49 -33.76
N SER A 184 -7.51 -15.43 -33.71
CA SER A 184 -8.54 -15.12 -34.72
C SER A 184 -8.51 -13.63 -35.01
N MET A 185 -8.60 -13.25 -36.29
CA MET A 185 -8.72 -11.85 -36.69
C MET A 185 -10.12 -11.28 -36.44
N LYS A 186 -11.13 -12.14 -36.31
CA LYS A 186 -12.50 -11.69 -36.00
C LYS A 186 -12.60 -11.37 -34.51
N PRO A 187 -13.14 -10.20 -34.12
CA PRO A 187 -13.33 -9.85 -32.72
C PRO A 187 -14.11 -10.93 -31.99
N ALA A 188 -13.56 -11.40 -30.86
CA ALA A 188 -14.23 -12.38 -30.01
C ALA A 188 -15.44 -11.74 -29.31
N GLU A 189 -16.47 -12.54 -29.06
CA GLU A 189 -17.56 -12.14 -28.20
C GLU A 189 -17.03 -11.80 -26.80
N GLY A 190 -17.42 -10.63 -26.26
CA GLY A 190 -16.96 -10.13 -24.96
C GLY A 190 -15.79 -9.14 -25.02
N LEU A 191 -15.10 -8.98 -26.17
CA LEU A 191 -13.98 -8.00 -26.24
C LEU A 191 -14.46 -6.56 -26.02
N ARG A 192 -15.63 -6.19 -26.58
CA ARG A 192 -16.22 -4.86 -26.33
C ARG A 192 -16.62 -4.66 -24.88
N GLU A 193 -17.17 -5.69 -24.26
CA GLU A 193 -17.53 -5.69 -22.83
C GLU A 193 -16.28 -5.55 -21.98
N TYR A 194 -15.22 -6.30 -22.29
CA TYR A 194 -13.92 -6.18 -21.63
C TYR A 194 -13.38 -4.75 -21.65
N LEU A 195 -13.35 -4.11 -22.82
CA LEU A 195 -12.88 -2.74 -22.96
C LEU A 195 -13.76 -1.75 -22.20
N SER A 196 -15.08 -1.95 -22.19
CA SER A 196 -16.02 -1.09 -21.46
C SER A 196 -15.83 -1.12 -19.94
N ILE A 197 -15.31 -2.23 -19.40
CA ILE A 197 -14.97 -2.39 -17.99
C ILE A 197 -13.53 -1.88 -17.74
N LEU A 198 -12.60 -2.19 -18.64
CA LEU A 198 -11.20 -1.88 -18.49
C LEU A 198 -10.94 -0.38 -18.41
N TRP A 199 -11.49 0.42 -19.33
CA TRP A 199 -11.23 1.86 -19.39
C TRP A 199 -11.63 2.61 -18.12
N PRO A 200 -12.86 2.48 -17.59
CA PRO A 200 -13.23 3.10 -16.32
C PRO A 200 -12.38 2.59 -15.14
N ALA A 201 -12.00 1.31 -15.16
CA ALA A 201 -11.16 0.75 -14.12
C ALA A 201 -9.73 1.34 -14.14
N ILE A 202 -9.13 1.52 -15.33
CA ILE A 202 -7.83 2.19 -15.47
C ILE A 202 -7.91 3.63 -14.94
N ILE A 203 -8.91 4.39 -15.38
CA ILE A 203 -9.08 5.79 -14.94
C ILE A 203 -9.26 5.84 -13.42
N GLY A 204 -10.13 5.01 -12.86
CA GLY A 204 -10.42 4.99 -11.43
C GLY A 204 -9.20 4.65 -10.56
N THR A 205 -8.39 3.68 -10.98
CA THR A 205 -7.16 3.30 -10.27
C THR A 205 -6.05 4.33 -10.45
N SER A 206 -5.94 4.95 -11.65
CA SER A 206 -4.93 5.97 -11.93
C SER A 206 -5.13 7.23 -11.08
N ILE A 207 -6.36 7.62 -10.81
CA ILE A 207 -6.68 8.77 -9.93
C ILE A 207 -6.05 8.58 -8.54
N GLY A 208 -6.10 7.36 -7.97
CA GLY A 208 -5.48 7.06 -6.69
C GLY A 208 -3.96 7.29 -6.66
N GLN A 209 -3.29 7.24 -7.82
CA GLN A 209 -1.85 7.49 -7.94
C GLN A 209 -1.49 8.99 -8.11
N LEU A 210 -2.45 9.84 -8.44
CA LEU A 210 -2.18 11.27 -8.65
C LEU A 210 -1.57 11.93 -7.42
N THR A 211 -1.96 11.52 -6.21
CA THR A 211 -1.36 12.03 -4.97
C THR A 211 0.12 11.74 -4.88
N VAL A 212 0.55 10.55 -5.33
CA VAL A 212 1.96 10.14 -5.33
C VAL A 212 2.77 10.97 -6.32
N TYR A 213 2.19 11.29 -7.49
CA TYR A 213 2.84 12.18 -8.46
C TYR A 213 2.94 13.62 -7.96
N VAL A 214 1.93 14.12 -7.26
CA VAL A 214 1.97 15.44 -6.60
C VAL A 214 3.11 15.47 -5.58
N ASP A 215 3.19 14.48 -4.69
CA ASP A 215 4.28 14.36 -3.71
C ASP A 215 5.65 14.36 -4.37
N SER A 216 5.80 13.52 -5.41
CA SER A 216 7.07 13.40 -6.12
C SER A 216 7.50 14.72 -6.76
N PHE A 217 6.57 15.47 -7.34
CA PHE A 217 6.85 16.79 -7.92
C PHE A 217 7.38 17.77 -6.87
N PHE A 218 6.74 17.87 -5.70
CA PHE A 218 7.25 18.75 -4.65
C PHE A 218 8.58 18.27 -4.07
N CYS A 219 8.82 16.96 -4.02
CA CYS A 219 10.10 16.42 -3.57
C CYS A 219 11.28 16.83 -4.46
N THR A 220 11.06 17.12 -5.75
CA THR A 220 12.14 17.61 -6.63
C THR A 220 12.65 19.00 -6.24
N LYS A 221 11.84 19.78 -5.54
CA LYS A 221 12.18 21.12 -5.04
C LYS A 221 12.86 21.11 -3.67
N MET A 222 13.08 19.92 -3.12
CA MET A 222 13.67 19.72 -1.80
C MET A 222 15.08 19.16 -1.92
N GLU A 223 15.71 18.90 -0.77
CA GLU A 223 17.04 18.30 -0.73
C GLU A 223 17.08 16.91 -1.36
N PRO A 224 18.18 16.55 -2.06
CA PRO A 224 18.40 15.20 -2.54
C PRO A 224 18.25 14.15 -1.42
N GLY A 225 17.53 13.05 -1.72
CA GLY A 225 17.19 12.03 -0.73
C GLY A 225 15.77 12.14 -0.17
N SER A 226 15.10 13.28 -0.35
CA SER A 226 13.76 13.54 0.21
C SER A 226 12.71 12.55 -0.29
N TRP A 227 12.68 12.27 -1.60
CA TRP A 227 11.75 11.29 -2.17
C TRP A 227 11.99 9.88 -1.66
N THR A 228 13.27 9.47 -1.57
CA THR A 228 13.64 8.17 -1.01
C THR A 228 13.25 8.07 0.46
N ALA A 229 13.43 9.13 1.24
CA ALA A 229 13.06 9.15 2.66
C ALA A 229 11.53 8.98 2.84
N ILE A 230 10.71 9.72 2.09
CA ILE A 230 9.25 9.60 2.12
C ILE A 230 8.81 8.21 1.64
N SER A 231 9.42 7.70 0.57
CA SER A 231 9.14 6.36 0.06
C SER A 231 9.42 5.27 1.10
N ASN A 232 10.54 5.37 1.82
CA ASN A 232 10.91 4.43 2.87
C ASN A 232 9.99 4.54 4.09
N ALA A 233 9.62 5.77 4.50
CA ALA A 233 8.63 5.99 5.55
C ALA A 233 7.27 5.39 5.19
N ASN A 234 6.81 5.60 3.95
CA ASN A 234 5.57 5.00 3.44
C ASN A 234 5.61 3.46 3.45
N ARG A 235 6.74 2.84 3.06
CA ARG A 235 6.90 1.38 3.13
C ARG A 235 6.75 0.85 4.55
N LEU A 236 7.34 1.54 5.54
CA LEU A 236 7.20 1.18 6.96
C LEU A 236 5.74 1.24 7.45
N ILE A 237 4.99 2.24 6.99
CA ILE A 237 3.57 2.40 7.34
C ILE A 237 2.70 1.36 6.60
N GLN A 238 3.03 1.07 5.35
CA GLN A 238 2.26 0.11 4.55
C GLN A 238 2.37 -1.33 5.06
N LEU A 239 3.46 -1.72 5.74
CA LEU A 239 3.60 -3.04 6.30
C LEU A 239 2.47 -3.36 7.31
N PRO A 240 2.29 -2.61 8.42
CA PRO A 240 1.19 -2.88 9.35
C PRO A 240 -0.19 -2.65 8.71
N LEU A 241 -0.33 -1.62 7.84
CA LEU A 241 -1.59 -1.36 7.15
C LEU A 241 -1.99 -2.53 6.25
N GLY A 242 -1.05 -3.10 5.49
CA GLY A 242 -1.32 -4.23 4.61
C GLY A 242 -1.85 -5.44 5.37
N VAL A 243 -1.24 -5.77 6.51
CA VAL A 243 -1.71 -6.86 7.38
C VAL A 243 -3.12 -6.58 7.91
N LEU A 244 -3.37 -5.37 8.44
CA LEU A 244 -4.67 -4.99 9.00
C LEU A 244 -5.77 -4.98 7.94
N ILE A 245 -5.47 -4.45 6.74
CA ILE A 245 -6.42 -4.41 5.62
C ILE A 245 -6.77 -5.83 5.18
N THR A 246 -5.76 -6.67 4.94
CA THR A 246 -5.98 -8.02 4.41
C THR A 246 -6.70 -8.91 5.42
N ALA A 247 -6.28 -8.88 6.70
CA ALA A 247 -6.84 -9.74 7.72
C ALA A 247 -8.24 -9.32 8.20
N MET A 248 -8.55 -8.03 8.16
CA MET A 248 -9.75 -7.48 8.78
C MET A 248 -10.71 -6.82 7.79
N LEU A 249 -10.22 -5.95 6.92
CA LEU A 249 -11.08 -5.16 6.04
C LEU A 249 -11.60 -5.96 4.84
N VAL A 250 -10.81 -6.89 4.30
CA VAL A 250 -11.26 -7.71 3.16
C VAL A 250 -12.46 -8.57 3.52
N PRO A 251 -12.48 -9.30 4.64
CA PRO A 251 -13.62 -10.15 5.03
C PRO A 251 -14.88 -9.39 5.46
N ILE A 252 -14.78 -8.09 5.76
CA ILE A 252 -15.91 -7.33 6.30
C ILE A 252 -16.85 -6.81 5.21
N LEU A 253 -16.37 -6.64 3.98
CA LEU A 253 -17.16 -6.10 2.87
C LEU A 253 -18.38 -6.96 2.53
N PRO A 254 -18.29 -8.30 2.39
CA PRO A 254 -19.47 -9.15 2.18
C PRO A 254 -20.51 -8.97 3.28
N ARG A 255 -20.06 -8.91 4.53
CA ARG A 255 -20.93 -8.75 5.69
C ARG A 255 -21.71 -7.42 5.67
N PHE A 256 -21.06 -6.32 5.31
CA PHE A 256 -21.75 -5.04 5.10
C PHE A 256 -22.71 -5.11 3.93
N SER A 257 -22.36 -5.82 2.85
CA SER A 257 -23.23 -5.98 1.69
C SER A 257 -24.51 -6.76 2.02
N ASP A 258 -24.39 -7.83 2.80
CA ASP A 258 -25.53 -8.62 3.27
C ASP A 258 -26.48 -7.77 4.13
N LEU A 259 -25.95 -7.04 5.11
CA LEU A 259 -26.71 -6.16 5.99
C LEU A 259 -27.37 -4.99 5.23
N ALA A 260 -26.66 -4.42 4.26
CA ALA A 260 -27.17 -3.33 3.42
C ALA A 260 -28.30 -3.83 2.50
N THR A 261 -28.15 -5.03 1.91
CA THR A 261 -29.18 -5.67 1.06
C THR A 261 -30.41 -6.05 1.89
N ALA A 262 -30.23 -6.49 3.13
CA ALA A 262 -31.32 -6.78 4.07
C ALA A 262 -32.03 -5.52 4.60
N ASN A 263 -31.60 -4.32 4.18
CA ASN A 263 -32.10 -3.02 4.61
C ASN A 263 -32.10 -2.84 6.14
N LYS A 264 -31.02 -3.26 6.81
CA LYS A 264 -30.81 -3.20 8.26
C LYS A 264 -29.75 -2.15 8.65
N PRO A 265 -30.05 -0.84 8.56
CA PRO A 265 -29.04 0.21 8.77
C PRO A 265 -28.50 0.23 10.20
N GLU A 266 -29.28 -0.14 11.21
CA GLU A 266 -28.83 -0.20 12.59
C GLU A 266 -27.79 -1.30 12.83
N ASP A 267 -27.95 -2.45 12.20
CA ASP A 267 -26.96 -3.53 12.25
C ASP A 267 -25.68 -3.14 11.51
N VAL A 268 -25.78 -2.43 10.37
CA VAL A 268 -24.61 -1.85 9.69
C VAL A 268 -23.85 -0.91 10.61
N LYS A 269 -24.53 0.01 11.33
CA LYS A 269 -23.91 0.92 12.30
C LYS A 269 -23.24 0.17 13.46
N LYS A 270 -23.90 -0.85 13.99
CA LYS A 270 -23.35 -1.69 15.08
C LYS A 270 -22.08 -2.41 14.63
N GLU A 271 -22.12 -3.02 13.46
CA GLU A 271 -20.95 -3.73 12.91
C GLU A 271 -19.83 -2.75 12.54
N PHE A 272 -20.17 -1.59 11.98
CA PHE A 272 -19.20 -0.51 11.69
C PHE A 272 -18.47 -0.06 12.96
N ARG A 273 -19.18 0.24 14.05
CA ARG A 273 -18.55 0.65 15.32
C ARG A 273 -17.63 -0.45 15.88
N ARG A 274 -18.11 -1.68 15.85
CA ARG A 274 -17.33 -2.84 16.33
C ARG A 274 -16.04 -3.04 15.52
N ALA A 275 -16.15 -2.96 14.22
CA ALA A 275 -15.01 -3.08 13.33
C ALA A 275 -14.02 -1.92 13.51
N LEU A 276 -14.53 -0.68 13.62
CA LEU A 276 -13.70 0.52 13.78
C LEU A 276 -12.93 0.49 15.10
N ASN A 277 -13.59 0.16 16.21
CA ASN A 277 -12.94 0.04 17.51
C ASN A 277 -11.86 -1.05 17.50
N PHE A 278 -12.14 -2.21 16.89
CA PHE A 278 -11.16 -3.29 16.79
C PHE A 278 -9.94 -2.91 15.92
N LEU A 279 -10.17 -2.19 14.85
CA LEU A 279 -9.10 -1.69 13.97
C LEU A 279 -8.27 -0.61 14.67
N TRP A 280 -8.89 0.29 15.43
CA TRP A 280 -8.18 1.27 16.25
C TRP A 280 -7.36 0.60 17.36
N PHE A 281 -7.93 -0.43 18.01
CA PHE A 281 -7.22 -1.21 19.00
C PHE A 281 -5.92 -1.81 18.46
N LEU A 282 -5.91 -2.28 17.21
CA LEU A 282 -4.71 -2.85 16.60
C LEU A 282 -3.76 -1.78 16.06
N SER A 283 -4.27 -0.68 15.52
CA SER A 283 -3.44 0.34 14.85
C SER A 283 -2.77 1.32 15.79
N MET A 284 -3.40 1.68 16.92
CA MET A 284 -2.84 2.67 17.85
C MET A 284 -1.49 2.27 18.46
N PRO A 285 -1.30 1.05 19.00
CA PRO A 285 0.00 0.69 19.55
C PRO A 285 1.08 0.61 18.45
N LEU A 286 0.74 0.18 17.25
CA LEU A 286 1.67 0.18 16.11
C LEU A 286 2.12 1.60 15.75
N THR A 287 1.17 2.53 15.72
CA THR A 287 1.46 3.96 15.50
C THR A 287 2.40 4.51 16.57
N MET A 288 2.16 4.18 17.84
CA MET A 288 3.00 4.66 18.94
C MET A 288 4.41 4.08 18.91
N ILE A 289 4.58 2.81 18.54
CA ILE A 289 5.92 2.21 18.35
C ILE A 289 6.69 2.98 17.28
N LEU A 290 6.05 3.29 16.14
CA LEU A 290 6.66 4.06 15.06
C LEU A 290 7.03 5.49 15.47
N LEU A 291 6.30 6.11 16.40
CA LEU A 291 6.54 7.45 16.90
C LEU A 291 7.63 7.51 17.99
N VAL A 292 7.71 6.48 18.83
CA VAL A 292 8.51 6.53 20.05
C VAL A 292 9.94 6.03 19.81
N ILE A 293 10.13 5.01 18.98
CA ILE A 293 11.44 4.44 18.65
C ILE A 293 11.71 4.43 17.13
N PRO A 294 11.49 5.56 16.41
CA PRO A 294 11.65 5.60 14.97
C PRO A 294 13.12 5.41 14.57
N LYS A 295 14.08 6.06 15.27
CA LYS A 295 15.51 5.99 14.94
C LYS A 295 16.05 4.56 14.95
N PRO A 296 15.91 3.78 16.04
CA PRO A 296 16.39 2.40 16.06
C PRO A 296 15.67 1.51 15.03
N LEU A 297 14.38 1.73 14.79
CA LEU A 297 13.62 0.98 13.80
C LEU A 297 14.13 1.24 12.37
N VAL A 298 14.31 2.50 12.00
CA VAL A 298 14.85 2.90 10.69
C VAL A 298 16.29 2.39 10.53
N ALA A 299 17.12 2.51 11.58
CA ALA A 299 18.48 2.00 11.58
C ALA A 299 18.53 0.48 11.38
N ALA A 300 17.70 -0.27 12.10
CA ALA A 300 17.63 -1.74 11.97
C ALA A 300 17.27 -2.19 10.55
N LEU A 301 16.38 -1.46 9.88
CA LEU A 301 15.87 -1.86 8.56
C LEU A 301 16.70 -1.31 7.39
N TYR A 302 17.18 -0.09 7.49
CA TYR A 302 17.78 0.62 6.36
C TYR A 302 19.27 0.96 6.53
N GLN A 303 19.80 1.08 7.75
CA GLN A 303 21.20 1.47 7.96
C GLN A 303 22.15 0.38 7.48
N ARG A 304 22.75 0.61 6.31
CA ARG A 304 23.75 -0.25 5.66
C ARG A 304 24.91 0.64 5.19
N VAL A 305 25.84 0.07 4.45
CA VAL A 305 27.15 0.66 4.09
C VAL A 305 27.11 2.14 3.67
N ASN A 306 26.14 2.54 2.83
CA ASN A 306 26.03 3.90 2.27
C ASN A 306 24.93 4.74 2.92
N TRP A 307 24.34 4.30 4.04
CA TRP A 307 23.29 5.00 4.74
C TRP A 307 23.87 5.96 5.79
N THR A 308 23.52 7.22 5.70
CA THR A 308 24.01 8.26 6.61
C THR A 308 23.05 8.53 7.78
N ALA A 309 23.55 9.19 8.82
CA ALA A 309 22.69 9.66 9.92
C ALA A 309 21.61 10.64 9.43
N ARG A 310 21.95 11.47 8.42
CA ARG A 310 21.00 12.38 7.77
C ARG A 310 19.85 11.65 7.09
N ASP A 311 20.13 10.54 6.40
CA ASP A 311 19.08 9.73 5.76
C ASP A 311 18.11 9.16 6.81
N THR A 312 18.64 8.74 7.95
CA THR A 312 17.84 8.31 9.11
C THR A 312 16.96 9.46 9.62
N ASP A 313 17.50 10.65 9.82
CA ASP A 313 16.74 11.79 10.32
C ASP A 313 15.64 12.24 9.35
N LEU A 314 15.88 12.20 8.04
CA LEU A 314 14.86 12.48 7.03
C LEU A 314 13.68 11.47 7.11
N VAL A 315 13.97 10.17 7.21
CA VAL A 315 12.93 9.15 7.33
C VAL A 315 12.18 9.27 8.65
N VAL A 316 12.89 9.52 9.75
CA VAL A 316 12.28 9.74 11.08
C VAL A 316 11.37 10.97 11.07
N THR A 317 11.79 12.07 10.45
CA THR A 317 10.97 13.26 10.30
C THR A 317 9.70 12.96 9.48
N ALA A 318 9.83 12.23 8.36
CA ALA A 318 8.67 11.81 7.59
C ALA A 318 7.72 10.93 8.42
N LEU A 319 8.25 9.95 9.17
CA LEU A 319 7.46 9.06 10.02
C LEU A 319 6.73 9.81 11.15
N ALA A 320 7.35 10.81 11.76
CA ALA A 320 6.74 11.57 12.84
C ALA A 320 5.39 12.20 12.42
N PHE A 321 5.31 12.67 11.18
CA PHE A 321 4.10 13.28 10.63
C PHE A 321 3.18 12.28 9.91
N LEU A 322 3.71 11.19 9.35
CA LEU A 322 2.91 10.17 8.64
C LEU A 322 2.30 9.12 9.58
N ALA A 323 2.98 8.70 10.65
CA ALA A 323 2.52 7.61 11.49
C ALA A 323 1.10 7.84 12.08
N PRO A 324 0.72 9.07 12.52
CA PRO A 324 -0.64 9.30 13.00
C PRO A 324 -1.73 9.02 11.94
N SER A 325 -1.39 9.11 10.65
CA SER A 325 -2.33 8.82 9.58
C SER A 325 -2.80 7.37 9.56
N ILE A 326 -2.05 6.42 10.14
CA ILE A 326 -2.40 4.98 10.16
C ILE A 326 -3.78 4.76 10.77
N VAL A 327 -4.02 5.35 11.94
CA VAL A 327 -5.28 5.21 12.69
C VAL A 327 -6.46 5.76 11.90
N ILE A 328 -6.24 6.90 11.23
CA ILE A 328 -7.26 7.61 10.46
C ILE A 328 -7.51 6.92 9.13
N TYR A 329 -6.44 6.46 8.47
CA TYR A 329 -6.49 5.77 7.18
C TYR A 329 -7.35 4.51 7.26
N ILE A 330 -7.19 3.71 8.31
CA ILE A 330 -7.97 2.49 8.52
C ILE A 330 -9.46 2.81 8.69
N GLY A 331 -9.78 3.87 9.44
CA GLY A 331 -11.16 4.35 9.59
C GLY A 331 -11.76 4.82 8.26
N ARG A 332 -10.99 5.57 7.47
CA ARG A 332 -11.38 6.01 6.12
C ARG A 332 -11.66 4.81 5.21
N ASP A 333 -10.78 3.81 5.22
CA ASP A 333 -10.92 2.65 4.35
C ASP A 333 -12.14 1.80 4.74
N LEU A 334 -12.41 1.66 6.04
CA LEU A 334 -13.62 1.01 6.54
C LEU A 334 -14.90 1.72 6.08
N ILE A 335 -14.96 3.07 6.19
CA ILE A 335 -16.11 3.86 5.70
C ILE A 335 -16.31 3.68 4.21
N THR A 336 -15.23 3.70 3.43
CA THR A 336 -15.27 3.49 1.98
C THR A 336 -15.92 2.14 1.63
N ARG A 337 -15.63 1.09 2.39
CA ARG A 337 -16.26 -0.23 2.20
C ARG A 337 -17.74 -0.24 2.52
N VAL A 338 -18.18 0.54 3.52
CA VAL A 338 -19.62 0.72 3.78
C VAL A 338 -20.30 1.38 2.57
N PHE A 339 -19.69 2.43 1.97
CA PHE A 339 -20.22 3.03 0.75
C PHE A 339 -20.33 2.03 -0.39
N TYR A 340 -19.31 1.20 -0.59
CA TYR A 340 -19.34 0.15 -1.63
C TYR A 340 -20.43 -0.90 -1.38
N ALA A 341 -20.68 -1.27 -0.11
CA ALA A 341 -21.77 -2.16 0.26
C ALA A 341 -23.15 -1.59 -0.11
N TYR A 342 -23.31 -0.26 -0.03
CA TYR A 342 -24.48 0.47 -0.51
C TYR A 342 -24.45 0.78 -2.02
N LYS A 343 -23.53 0.18 -2.79
CA LYS A 343 -23.32 0.41 -4.24
C LYS A 343 -23.04 1.86 -4.60
N ASP A 344 -22.51 2.65 -3.67
CA ASP A 344 -22.18 4.05 -3.83
C ASP A 344 -20.66 4.23 -3.94
N SER A 345 -20.12 4.09 -5.15
CA SER A 345 -18.73 4.40 -5.45
C SER A 345 -18.48 5.88 -5.75
N LYS A 346 -19.56 6.65 -6.03
CA LYS A 346 -19.47 8.06 -6.42
C LYS A 346 -19.01 8.94 -5.26
N SER A 347 -19.56 8.73 -4.06
CA SER A 347 -19.23 9.54 -2.88
C SER A 347 -17.75 9.47 -2.51
N PRO A 348 -17.11 8.28 -2.36
CA PRO A 348 -15.66 8.17 -2.15
C PRO A 348 -14.83 8.77 -3.30
N TYR A 349 -15.29 8.64 -4.54
CA TYR A 349 -14.62 9.20 -5.70
C TYR A 349 -14.53 10.73 -5.64
N TYR A 350 -15.65 11.43 -5.42
CA TYR A 350 -15.66 12.91 -5.35
C TYR A 350 -14.84 13.44 -4.17
N VAL A 351 -14.92 12.78 -3.02
CA VAL A 351 -14.10 13.13 -1.86
C VAL A 351 -12.62 12.92 -2.17
N GLY A 352 -12.27 11.85 -2.86
CA GLY A 352 -10.90 11.59 -3.31
C GLY A 352 -10.37 12.65 -4.28
N MET A 353 -11.19 13.08 -5.25
CA MET A 353 -10.81 14.16 -6.17
C MET A 353 -10.58 15.49 -5.45
N ALA A 354 -11.49 15.87 -4.52
CA ALA A 354 -11.31 17.06 -3.71
C ALA A 354 -10.03 16.99 -2.85
N ALA A 355 -9.72 15.80 -2.33
CA ALA A 355 -8.53 15.56 -1.54
C ALA A 355 -7.23 15.74 -2.33
N ILE A 356 -7.18 15.35 -3.62
CA ILE A 356 -6.01 15.55 -4.48
C ILE A 356 -5.72 17.03 -4.67
N LEU A 357 -6.76 17.83 -4.95
CA LEU A 357 -6.62 19.28 -5.10
C LEU A 357 -6.15 19.93 -3.81
N LEU A 358 -6.76 19.57 -2.69
CA LEU A 358 -6.38 20.08 -1.38
C LEU A 358 -4.94 19.66 -1.02
N LYS A 359 -4.53 18.43 -1.40
CA LYS A 359 -3.16 17.97 -1.19
C LYS A 359 -2.15 18.83 -1.93
N ALA A 360 -2.37 19.12 -3.19
CA ALA A 360 -1.48 19.97 -3.98
C ALA A 360 -1.32 21.38 -3.34
N ILE A 361 -2.42 21.93 -2.81
CA ILE A 361 -2.38 23.22 -2.10
C ILE A 361 -1.58 23.12 -0.81
N LEU A 362 -1.78 22.07 -0.01
CA LEU A 362 -1.09 21.87 1.26
C LEU A 362 0.41 21.58 1.04
N ASP A 363 0.75 20.76 0.04
CA ASP A 363 2.15 20.48 -0.30
C ASP A 363 2.86 21.77 -0.75
N PHE A 364 2.22 22.57 -1.61
CA PHE A 364 2.74 23.88 -2.00
C PHE A 364 2.97 24.76 -0.76
N TYR A 365 2.00 24.87 0.14
CA TYR A 365 2.08 25.72 1.32
C TYR A 365 3.18 25.26 2.29
N PHE A 366 3.22 23.97 2.63
CA PHE A 366 4.18 23.44 3.59
C PHE A 366 5.61 23.36 3.05
N VAL A 367 5.78 23.03 1.77
CA VAL A 367 7.10 22.88 1.17
C VAL A 367 7.66 24.23 0.70
N MET A 368 6.84 25.01 -0.02
CA MET A 368 7.33 26.23 -0.70
C MET A 368 7.25 27.48 0.21
N GLN A 369 6.27 27.57 1.11
CA GLN A 369 6.10 28.74 1.97
C GLN A 369 6.70 28.52 3.36
N LEU A 370 6.46 27.36 3.98
CA LEU A 370 6.94 27.06 5.33
C LEU A 370 8.28 26.33 5.36
N HIS A 371 8.80 25.88 4.23
CA HIS A 371 10.06 25.17 4.08
C HIS A 371 10.21 23.96 5.03
N MET A 372 9.11 23.23 5.28
CA MET A 372 9.07 22.09 6.21
C MET A 372 9.74 20.82 5.64
N GLY A 373 10.20 20.84 4.39
CA GLY A 373 10.86 19.70 3.76
C GLY A 373 9.97 18.43 3.77
N VAL A 374 10.58 17.27 4.04
CA VAL A 374 9.88 15.96 4.08
C VAL A 374 8.76 15.93 5.13
N GLY A 375 8.89 16.69 6.21
CA GLY A 375 7.84 16.83 7.23
C GLY A 375 6.59 17.48 6.68
N GLY A 376 6.72 18.45 5.77
CA GLY A 376 5.60 19.16 5.16
C GLY A 376 4.72 18.25 4.31
N ILE A 377 5.31 17.47 3.39
CA ILE A 377 4.57 16.49 2.57
C ILE A 377 3.90 15.43 3.44
N SER A 378 4.62 14.96 4.47
CA SER A 378 4.12 13.95 5.40
C SER A 378 2.93 14.48 6.21
N LEU A 379 3.00 15.72 6.67
CA LEU A 379 1.89 16.40 7.36
C LEU A 379 0.70 16.63 6.43
N ALA A 380 0.94 17.08 5.20
CA ALA A 380 -0.11 17.23 4.19
C ALA A 380 -0.85 15.91 3.95
N THR A 381 -0.12 14.80 3.83
CA THR A 381 -0.70 13.45 3.65
C THR A 381 -1.58 13.06 4.85
N THR A 382 -1.15 13.36 6.06
CA THR A 382 -1.96 13.11 7.27
C THR A 382 -3.21 13.97 7.31
N LEU A 383 -3.09 15.27 7.02
CA LEU A 383 -4.23 16.18 6.98
C LEU A 383 -5.27 15.80 5.91
N ILE A 384 -4.80 15.38 4.72
CA ILE A 384 -5.68 14.87 3.68
C ILE A 384 -6.39 13.59 4.11
N THR A 385 -5.71 12.71 4.84
CA THR A 385 -6.34 11.51 5.39
C THR A 385 -7.44 11.86 6.39
N VAL A 386 -7.20 12.86 7.25
CA VAL A 386 -8.21 13.43 8.17
C VAL A 386 -9.38 14.03 7.39
N PHE A 387 -9.11 14.83 6.38
CA PHE A 387 -10.14 15.43 5.51
C PHE A 387 -11.01 14.35 4.87
N ASN A 388 -10.38 13.35 4.23
CA ASN A 388 -11.09 12.23 3.60
C ASN A 388 -11.98 11.49 4.60
N PHE A 389 -11.43 11.12 5.76
CA PHE A 389 -12.18 10.44 6.81
C PHE A 389 -13.38 11.28 7.29
N SER A 390 -13.16 12.56 7.56
CA SER A 390 -14.19 13.47 8.06
C SER A 390 -15.31 13.69 7.05
N CYS A 391 -14.97 13.93 5.78
CA CYS A 391 -15.94 14.10 4.70
C CYS A 391 -16.76 12.82 4.48
N LEU A 392 -16.10 11.66 4.41
CA LEU A 392 -16.80 10.40 4.25
C LEU A 392 -17.66 10.05 5.46
N ALA A 393 -17.20 10.31 6.69
CA ALA A 393 -18.00 10.11 7.90
C ALA A 393 -19.26 11.01 7.91
N PHE A 394 -19.11 12.27 7.48
CA PHE A 394 -20.23 13.19 7.34
C PHE A 394 -21.24 12.73 6.29
N LEU A 395 -20.79 12.31 5.11
CA LEU A 395 -21.65 11.78 4.04
C LEU A 395 -22.32 10.48 4.47
N LEU A 396 -21.60 9.59 5.16
CA LEU A 396 -22.17 8.34 5.68
C LEU A 396 -23.26 8.64 6.74
N ARG A 397 -23.01 9.60 7.63
CA ARG A 397 -24.02 10.06 8.59
C ARG A 397 -25.28 10.58 7.91
N ARG A 398 -25.17 11.29 6.79
CA ARG A 398 -26.33 11.71 5.99
C ARG A 398 -27.09 10.55 5.38
N LYS A 399 -26.38 9.49 4.98
CA LYS A 399 -26.95 8.34 4.26
C LYS A 399 -27.65 7.35 5.18
N ILE A 400 -27.05 6.99 6.31
CA ILE A 400 -27.57 5.95 7.23
C ILE A 400 -27.96 6.50 8.60
N GLY A 401 -27.86 7.81 8.81
CA GLY A 401 -28.18 8.46 10.08
C GLY A 401 -26.99 8.52 11.07
N ARG A 402 -27.24 8.89 12.31
CA ARG A 402 -26.21 9.08 13.35
C ARG A 402 -25.44 7.78 13.58
N LEU A 403 -24.09 7.83 13.47
CA LEU A 403 -23.20 6.69 13.63
C LEU A 403 -22.94 6.29 15.10
N GLY A 404 -23.50 7.03 16.08
CA GLY A 404 -23.26 6.76 17.51
C GLY A 404 -21.86 7.20 17.95
N ALA A 405 -21.43 8.41 17.58
CA ALA A 405 -20.10 8.92 17.91
C ALA A 405 -19.78 8.87 19.42
N SER A 406 -20.75 9.04 20.31
CA SER A 406 -20.56 8.91 21.75
C SER A 406 -20.07 7.53 22.18
N GLN A 407 -20.45 6.48 21.45
CA GLN A 407 -20.02 5.09 21.71
C GLN A 407 -18.63 4.80 21.15
N LEU A 408 -18.11 5.64 20.26
CA LEU A 408 -16.77 5.55 19.67
C LEU A 408 -15.73 6.35 20.47
N VAL A 409 -16.12 7.51 21.00
CA VAL A 409 -15.18 8.43 21.69
C VAL A 409 -14.59 7.79 22.95
N LYS A 410 -15.39 7.15 23.80
CA LYS A 410 -14.88 6.53 25.04
C LYS A 410 -13.84 5.44 24.78
N PRO A 411 -14.09 4.41 23.93
CA PRO A 411 -13.06 3.43 23.58
C PRO A 411 -11.83 4.08 22.94
N PHE A 412 -12.03 5.05 22.03
CA PHE A 412 -10.93 5.76 21.36
C PHE A 412 -10.00 6.44 22.35
N VAL A 413 -10.56 7.21 23.30
CA VAL A 413 -9.75 7.92 24.33
C VAL A 413 -9.01 6.93 25.23
N ILE A 414 -9.66 5.85 25.65
CA ILE A 414 -9.01 4.82 26.48
C ILE A 414 -7.85 4.19 25.70
N MET A 415 -8.06 3.80 24.45
CA MET A 415 -7.02 3.23 23.60
C MET A 415 -5.88 4.22 23.34
N LEU A 416 -6.20 5.51 23.16
CA LEU A 416 -5.19 6.56 22.98
C LEU A 416 -4.31 6.71 24.24
N VAL A 417 -4.92 6.82 25.40
CA VAL A 417 -4.18 6.92 26.67
C VAL A 417 -3.35 5.64 26.91
N ALA A 418 -3.95 4.47 26.68
CA ALA A 418 -3.25 3.20 26.80
C ALA A 418 -2.04 3.12 25.85
N SER A 419 -2.17 3.61 24.61
CA SER A 419 -1.07 3.59 23.66
C SER A 419 0.02 4.60 24.00
N ILE A 420 -0.31 5.76 24.60
CA ILE A 420 0.69 6.70 25.12
C ILE A 420 1.48 6.04 26.26
N LEU A 421 0.81 5.40 27.21
CA LEU A 421 1.47 4.66 28.31
C LEU A 421 2.36 3.53 27.74
N ALA A 422 1.85 2.78 26.78
CA ALA A 422 2.63 1.75 26.09
C ALA A 422 3.86 2.34 25.38
N GLY A 423 3.72 3.49 24.75
CA GLY A 423 4.83 4.22 24.13
C GLY A 423 5.91 4.61 25.13
N VAL A 424 5.49 5.16 26.27
CA VAL A 424 6.41 5.49 27.38
C VAL A 424 7.17 4.23 27.87
N CYS A 425 6.45 3.14 28.10
CA CYS A 425 7.07 1.87 28.50
C CYS A 425 8.03 1.32 27.42
N THR A 426 7.66 1.42 26.14
CA THR A 426 8.51 1.00 25.02
C THR A 426 9.78 1.84 24.96
N PHE A 427 9.67 3.17 25.14
CA PHE A 427 10.81 4.08 25.13
C PHE A 427 11.81 3.79 26.23
N TYR A 428 11.36 3.73 27.49
CA TYR A 428 12.23 3.43 28.62
C TYR A 428 12.75 1.99 28.56
N GLY A 429 11.91 1.03 28.15
CA GLY A 429 12.32 -0.35 27.93
C GLY A 429 13.44 -0.45 26.89
N TYR A 430 13.35 0.31 25.80
CA TYR A 430 14.42 0.40 24.80
C TYR A 430 15.68 1.03 25.40
N GLN A 431 15.58 2.14 26.15
CA GLN A 431 16.76 2.80 26.75
C GLN A 431 17.49 1.89 27.74
N VAL A 432 16.77 1.14 28.55
CA VAL A 432 17.37 0.20 29.52
C VAL A 432 18.04 -0.98 28.82
N LEU A 433 17.46 -1.46 27.71
CA LEU A 433 17.99 -2.62 26.98
C LEU A 433 19.02 -2.24 25.92
N ALA A 434 19.06 -0.99 25.47
CA ALA A 434 19.99 -0.53 24.44
C ALA A 434 21.49 -0.80 24.74
N PRO A 435 21.99 -0.65 25.98
CA PRO A 435 23.38 -0.99 26.31
C PRO A 435 23.74 -2.45 26.02
N VAL A 436 22.77 -3.38 26.12
CA VAL A 436 22.97 -4.80 25.84
C VAL A 436 23.32 -5.03 24.37
N ILE A 437 22.90 -4.14 23.45
CA ILE A 437 23.23 -4.26 22.02
C ILE A 437 24.74 -4.19 21.80
N GLY A 438 25.46 -3.38 22.58
CA GLY A 438 26.92 -3.25 22.51
C GLY A 438 27.67 -4.53 22.91
N SER A 439 27.04 -5.46 23.62
CA SER A 439 27.63 -6.77 23.97
C SER A 439 27.58 -7.78 22.82
N PHE A 440 26.77 -7.55 21.80
CA PHE A 440 26.72 -8.40 20.61
C PHE A 440 27.84 -7.97 19.63
N GLY A 441 28.66 -8.93 19.19
CA GLY A 441 29.68 -8.70 18.16
C GLY A 441 29.06 -8.15 16.85
N ARG A 442 29.93 -7.58 15.99
CA ARG A 442 29.48 -6.96 14.71
C ARG A 442 28.50 -7.83 13.89
N SER A 443 28.71 -9.14 13.88
CA SER A 443 27.88 -10.11 13.11
C SER A 443 26.47 -10.26 13.69
N LEU A 444 26.28 -10.04 15.00
CA LEU A 444 25.01 -10.23 15.71
C LEU A 444 24.33 -8.91 16.10
N HIS A 445 24.98 -7.77 15.81
CA HIS A 445 24.48 -6.45 16.19
C HIS A 445 23.04 -6.19 15.69
N LEU A 446 22.74 -6.57 14.45
CA LEU A 446 21.38 -6.42 13.88
C LEU A 446 20.36 -7.29 14.63
N LEU A 447 20.71 -8.55 14.92
CA LEU A 447 19.81 -9.44 15.66
C LEU A 447 19.61 -8.94 17.10
N GLY A 448 20.66 -8.42 17.73
CA GLY A 448 20.58 -7.78 19.03
C GLY A 448 19.65 -6.57 19.02
N LEU A 449 19.80 -5.68 18.03
CA LEU A 449 18.96 -4.51 17.85
C LEU A 449 17.48 -4.89 17.63
N LEU A 450 17.21 -5.84 16.74
CA LEU A 450 15.86 -6.34 16.50
C LEU A 450 15.27 -7.02 17.73
N GLY A 451 16.08 -7.77 18.49
CA GLY A 451 15.67 -8.39 19.75
C GLY A 451 15.28 -7.34 20.81
N VAL A 452 16.09 -6.33 20.99
CA VAL A 452 15.80 -5.22 21.94
C VAL A 452 14.55 -4.44 21.54
N ILE A 453 14.41 -4.11 20.26
CA ILE A 453 13.18 -3.47 19.72
C ILE A 453 11.96 -4.37 19.98
N GLY A 454 12.08 -5.67 19.69
CA GLY A 454 11.01 -6.64 19.88
C GLY A 454 10.57 -6.77 21.34
N ILE A 455 11.52 -6.89 22.27
CA ILE A 455 11.24 -7.00 23.71
C ILE A 455 10.61 -5.70 24.24
N ALA A 456 11.22 -4.53 23.93
CA ALA A 456 10.69 -3.25 24.37
C ALA A 456 9.27 -3.00 23.83
N SER A 457 9.02 -3.29 22.54
CA SER A 457 7.69 -3.18 21.93
C SER A 457 6.70 -4.20 22.54
N GLY A 458 7.17 -5.42 22.84
CA GLY A 458 6.37 -6.47 23.48
C GLY A 458 5.89 -6.03 24.87
N VAL A 459 6.77 -5.44 25.69
CA VAL A 459 6.41 -4.87 27.00
C VAL A 459 5.36 -3.78 26.82
N GLY A 460 5.57 -2.85 25.87
CA GLY A 460 4.58 -1.82 25.57
C GLY A 460 3.22 -2.39 25.17
N LEU A 461 3.19 -3.40 24.31
CA LEU A 461 1.95 -4.08 23.91
C LEU A 461 1.24 -4.79 25.06
N LEU A 462 1.98 -5.37 25.99
CA LEU A 462 1.41 -5.98 27.21
C LEU A 462 0.76 -4.91 28.09
N VAL A 463 1.44 -3.79 28.31
CA VAL A 463 0.88 -2.64 29.06
C VAL A 463 -0.37 -2.10 28.36
N TYR A 464 -0.33 -1.90 27.05
CA TYR A 464 -1.48 -1.46 26.25
C TYR A 464 -2.69 -2.38 26.44
N THR A 465 -2.48 -3.68 26.25
CA THR A 465 -3.53 -4.69 26.36
C THR A 465 -4.06 -4.76 27.79
N GLY A 466 -3.18 -4.72 28.80
CA GLY A 466 -3.55 -4.70 30.21
C GLY A 466 -4.41 -3.50 30.60
N VAL A 467 -4.04 -2.29 30.16
CA VAL A 467 -4.83 -1.08 30.39
C VAL A 467 -6.21 -1.20 29.72
N CYS A 468 -6.26 -1.62 28.44
CA CYS A 468 -7.53 -1.82 27.76
C CYS A 468 -8.42 -2.85 28.45
N MET A 469 -7.84 -3.93 29.00
CA MET A 469 -8.57 -4.93 29.79
C MET A 469 -9.07 -4.38 31.13
N ALA A 470 -8.25 -3.56 31.81
CA ALA A 470 -8.64 -2.93 33.09
C ALA A 470 -9.86 -1.99 32.90
N PHE A 471 -9.96 -1.32 31.76
CA PHE A 471 -11.13 -0.51 31.41
C PHE A 471 -12.27 -1.32 30.75
N LYS A 472 -12.18 -2.65 30.76
CA LYS A 472 -13.21 -3.60 30.27
C LYS A 472 -13.58 -3.37 28.80
N LEU A 473 -12.62 -3.00 27.94
CA LEU A 473 -12.84 -2.96 26.50
C LEU A 473 -13.02 -4.40 25.97
N GLU A 474 -13.87 -4.58 24.96
CA GLU A 474 -14.14 -5.89 24.37
C GLU A 474 -13.03 -6.36 23.40
N GLU A 475 -12.30 -5.43 22.82
CA GLU A 475 -11.34 -5.66 21.74
C GLU A 475 -10.17 -6.60 22.13
N PRO A 476 -9.54 -6.46 23.33
CA PRO A 476 -8.53 -7.41 23.79
C PRO A 476 -9.05 -8.84 23.86
N TYR A 477 -10.25 -9.02 24.42
CA TYR A 477 -10.87 -10.34 24.53
C TYR A 477 -11.22 -10.94 23.16
N MET A 478 -11.62 -10.10 22.19
CA MET A 478 -11.87 -10.53 20.81
C MET A 478 -10.56 -11.04 20.16
N LEU A 479 -9.44 -10.33 20.37
CA LEU A 479 -8.13 -10.76 19.86
C LEU A 479 -7.71 -12.09 20.49
N LEU A 480 -7.75 -12.21 21.83
CA LEU A 480 -7.35 -13.42 22.55
C LEU A 480 -8.18 -14.65 22.16
N ARG A 481 -9.48 -14.47 21.89
CA ARG A 481 -10.35 -15.54 21.37
C ARG A 481 -9.98 -15.95 19.94
N ARG A 482 -9.62 -15.00 19.08
CA ARG A 482 -9.18 -15.32 17.71
C ARG A 482 -7.87 -16.11 17.68
N VAL A 483 -6.95 -15.79 18.58
CA VAL A 483 -5.67 -16.52 18.75
C VAL A 483 -5.85 -17.82 19.55
N LYS A 484 -7.11 -18.18 19.91
CA LYS A 484 -7.46 -19.39 20.69
C LYS A 484 -6.85 -19.43 22.11
N LEU A 485 -6.47 -18.29 22.65
CA LEU A 485 -5.99 -18.18 24.03
C LEU A 485 -7.14 -18.09 25.06
N LEU A 486 -8.36 -17.81 24.61
CA LEU A 486 -9.59 -17.82 25.45
C LEU A 486 -10.66 -18.65 24.72
N PRO A 487 -11.55 -19.33 25.52
CA PRO A 487 -12.67 -20.07 24.97
C PRO A 487 -13.63 -19.14 24.17
N PRO A 488 -14.38 -19.69 23.20
CA PRO A 488 -15.38 -18.92 22.47
C PRO A 488 -16.42 -18.34 23.45
N LYS A 489 -16.95 -17.15 23.13
CA LYS A 489 -18.03 -16.53 23.93
C LYS A 489 -19.22 -17.50 23.95
N PRO A 490 -19.79 -17.85 25.11
CA PRO A 490 -21.01 -18.63 25.12
C PRO A 490 -22.10 -17.91 24.33
N PRO A 491 -22.98 -18.62 23.63
CA PRO A 491 -24.09 -18.00 22.89
C PRO A 491 -24.83 -17.08 23.86
N SER A 492 -25.07 -15.84 23.47
CA SER A 492 -25.82 -14.88 24.27
C SER A 492 -27.21 -15.46 24.52
N THR A 493 -27.58 -15.64 25.78
CA THR A 493 -28.90 -16.02 26.24
C THR A 493 -29.97 -14.92 26.07
N ASP A 494 -29.72 -13.95 25.18
CA ASP A 494 -30.67 -12.87 24.87
C ASP A 494 -31.61 -13.28 23.71
N LEU A 495 -32.30 -14.40 23.91
CA LEU A 495 -33.48 -14.78 23.13
C LEU A 495 -34.54 -15.19 24.17
N GLU A 496 -35.06 -14.21 24.92
CA GLU A 496 -36.35 -14.29 25.61
C GLU A 496 -36.51 -13.07 26.53
N SER A 497 -37.04 -11.96 25.97
CA SER A 497 -38.00 -11.11 26.65
C SER A 497 -38.43 -9.97 25.71
#